data_ecdbe5af4faf6e9cba18277cc8b02f1e
#
_entry.id   ecdbe5af4faf6e9cba18277cc8b02f1e
#
_cell.length_a   1.000
_cell.length_b   1.000
_cell.length_c   1.000
_cell.angle_alpha   90.00
_cell.angle_beta   90.00
_cell.angle_gamma   90.00
#
_symmetry.space_group_name_H-M   'P 1'
#
loop_
_entity.id
_entity.type
_entity.pdbx_description
1 polymer ?
#
loop_
_entity_poly.entity_id
_entity_poly.type
_entity_poly.pdbx_seq_one_letter_code
_entity_poly.pdbx_strand_id
1 'polypeptide(L)'
;INMEVTKTKIKNKNYKNLMPNTNSSTIKVQKRDGRLEPLDINKIHFVVEEACEGLTGVSSSQIEMNANIQFYDGMTTKDIQNVLVRSANDLISLDYPNYQYAAARLLSYDVRKEAHGQYEYIPLLKLILRNIRLGVYDKGILDKYNKTEIKKFNTWIRRDRDLKFTYAGLRQICDKYLVQDRSTGQLYETPQDMYMMIAATLFADYPEKTRMQYVKKYYDAISQHKINIPTPVMAGVRTPIRQFASCV
;
A
#
# COMPACT_ATOMS: atom_id res chain seq x y z
N ILE A 1 -8.30 -28.85 9.26
CA ILE A 1 -6.95 -28.95 8.68
C ILE A 1 -6.25 -27.64 9.00
N ASN A 2 -5.40 -27.69 10.02
CA ASN A 2 -4.58 -26.56 10.47
C ASN A 2 -3.42 -26.37 9.47
N MET A 3 -3.41 -25.27 8.75
CA MET A 3 -2.22 -24.81 8.06
C MET A 3 -1.52 -23.75 8.94
N GLU A 4 -0.51 -24.19 9.64
CA GLU A 4 0.47 -23.32 10.27
C GLU A 4 1.18 -22.48 9.20
N VAL A 5 0.99 -21.15 9.27
CA VAL A 5 1.77 -20.21 8.47
C VAL A 5 3.16 -20.12 9.09
N THR A 6 4.06 -20.90 8.58
CA THR A 6 5.48 -20.87 8.92
C THR A 6 6.05 -19.48 8.59
N LYS A 7 6.56 -18.80 9.61
CA LYS A 7 7.36 -17.57 9.47
C LYS A 7 8.65 -17.92 8.72
N THR A 8 8.64 -17.75 7.41
CA THR A 8 9.85 -17.90 6.61
C THR A 8 10.74 -16.67 6.85
N LYS A 9 11.76 -16.83 7.68
CA LYS A 9 12.91 -15.94 7.74
C LYS A 9 13.56 -15.91 6.36
N ILE A 10 13.46 -14.79 5.65
CA ILE A 10 14.19 -14.55 4.42
C ILE A 10 15.68 -14.55 4.77
N LYS A 11 16.34 -15.67 4.53
CA LYS A 11 17.80 -15.75 4.54
C LYS A 11 18.30 -14.96 3.31
N ASN A 12 19.08 -13.91 3.57
CA ASN A 12 19.90 -13.25 2.56
C ASN A 12 20.76 -14.29 1.84
N LYS A 13 20.28 -14.82 0.71
CA LYS A 13 21.12 -15.60 -0.21
C LYS A 13 21.94 -14.62 -1.03
N ASN A 14 23.25 -14.75 -0.94
CA ASN A 14 24.24 -14.04 -1.74
C ASN A 14 24.05 -14.35 -3.23
N TYR A 15 23.35 -13.48 -3.95
CA TYR A 15 23.24 -13.55 -5.43
C TYR A 15 24.39 -12.84 -6.14
N LYS A 16 25.53 -12.64 -5.45
CA LYS A 16 26.67 -11.86 -6.01
C LYS A 16 27.47 -12.52 -7.13
N ASN A 17 27.18 -13.76 -7.54
CA ASN A 17 28.11 -14.52 -8.41
C ASN A 17 27.50 -15.13 -9.69
N LEU A 18 26.45 -14.58 -10.28
CA LEU A 18 25.90 -15.18 -11.50
C LEU A 18 25.39 -14.12 -12.51
N MET A 19 26.29 -13.26 -13.04
CA MET A 19 26.08 -12.62 -14.34
C MET A 19 27.41 -12.10 -14.90
N PRO A 20 27.69 -12.25 -16.21
CA PRO A 20 28.88 -11.70 -16.85
C PRO A 20 28.80 -10.18 -16.93
N ASN A 21 29.91 -9.53 -16.71
CA ASN A 21 30.17 -8.11 -16.86
C ASN A 21 29.87 -7.66 -18.31
N THR A 22 28.69 -7.22 -18.62
CA THR A 22 28.45 -6.50 -19.87
C THR A 22 28.52 -5.00 -19.58
N ASN A 23 29.44 -4.31 -20.24
CA ASN A 23 29.53 -2.84 -20.31
C ASN A 23 28.23 -2.27 -20.93
N SER A 24 27.18 -2.20 -20.15
CA SER A 24 25.98 -1.45 -20.50
C SER A 24 26.09 -0.05 -19.93
N SER A 25 25.82 0.97 -20.75
CA SER A 25 25.63 2.34 -20.31
C SER A 25 24.74 2.32 -19.06
N THR A 26 25.33 2.64 -17.91
CA THR A 26 24.65 2.50 -16.62
C THR A 26 23.62 3.63 -16.50
N ILE A 27 22.37 3.32 -16.82
CA ILE A 27 21.25 4.22 -16.55
C ILE A 27 21.29 4.58 -15.07
N LYS A 28 21.34 5.87 -14.76
CA LYS A 28 21.26 6.39 -13.41
C LYS A 28 19.81 6.74 -13.09
N VAL A 29 19.42 6.51 -11.86
CA VAL A 29 18.07 6.80 -11.37
C VAL A 29 18.12 7.76 -10.20
N GLN A 30 17.17 8.68 -10.15
CA GLN A 30 17.05 9.64 -9.06
C GLN A 30 16.18 9.04 -7.94
N LYS A 31 16.75 8.98 -6.75
CA LYS A 31 16.05 8.60 -5.53
C LYS A 31 15.13 9.72 -5.03
N ARG A 32 14.20 9.39 -4.12
CA ARG A 32 13.29 10.37 -3.50
C ARG A 32 14.01 11.46 -2.69
N ASP A 33 15.23 11.20 -2.23
CA ASP A 33 16.10 12.16 -1.54
C ASP A 33 17.00 12.96 -2.49
N GLY A 34 16.81 12.82 -3.82
CA GLY A 34 17.56 13.53 -4.87
C GLY A 34 18.88 12.89 -5.28
N ARG A 35 19.36 11.85 -4.59
CA ARG A 35 20.61 11.16 -4.95
C ARG A 35 20.46 10.42 -6.27
N LEU A 36 21.54 10.41 -7.08
CA LEU A 36 21.64 9.59 -8.28
C LEU A 36 22.39 8.29 -7.97
N GLU A 37 21.78 7.16 -8.33
CA GLU A 37 22.38 5.84 -8.19
C GLU A 37 22.24 5.06 -9.52
N PRO A 38 23.14 4.09 -9.81
CA PRO A 38 22.93 3.19 -10.93
C PRO A 38 21.60 2.43 -10.80
N LEU A 39 20.91 2.22 -11.92
CA LEU A 39 19.70 1.40 -11.96
C LEU A 39 20.06 -0.04 -11.57
N ASP A 40 19.40 -0.54 -10.52
CA ASP A 40 19.55 -1.92 -10.05
C ASP A 40 18.40 -2.77 -10.62
N ILE A 41 18.67 -3.45 -11.73
CA ILE A 41 17.72 -4.33 -12.41
C ILE A 41 17.26 -5.48 -11.50
N ASN A 42 18.14 -5.97 -10.61
CA ASN A 42 17.76 -7.06 -9.70
C ASN A 42 16.66 -6.63 -8.71
N LYS A 43 16.67 -5.36 -8.29
CA LYS A 43 15.56 -4.82 -7.46
C LYS A 43 14.25 -4.74 -8.22
N ILE A 44 14.30 -4.39 -9.51
CA ILE A 44 13.12 -4.37 -10.36
C ILE A 44 12.57 -5.78 -10.50
N HIS A 45 13.44 -6.71 -10.89
CA HIS A 45 13.10 -8.12 -11.04
C HIS A 45 12.43 -8.68 -9.76
N PHE A 46 13.07 -8.48 -8.60
CA PHE A 46 12.52 -8.92 -7.33
C PHE A 46 11.11 -8.38 -7.04
N VAL A 47 10.90 -7.08 -7.26
CA VAL A 47 9.58 -6.43 -6.99
C VAL A 47 8.52 -6.94 -7.96
N VAL A 48 8.87 -7.18 -9.23
CA VAL A 48 7.92 -7.71 -10.23
C VAL A 48 7.61 -9.18 -9.95
N GLU A 49 8.59 -10.00 -9.61
CA GLU A 49 8.36 -11.39 -9.20
C GLU A 49 7.45 -11.49 -7.98
N GLU A 50 7.74 -10.71 -6.91
CA GLU A 50 6.89 -10.66 -5.71
C GLU A 50 5.43 -10.26 -6.06
N ALA A 51 5.26 -9.31 -7.00
CA ALA A 51 3.93 -8.91 -7.44
C ALA A 51 3.19 -10.01 -8.22
N CYS A 52 3.91 -10.87 -8.93
CA CYS A 52 3.35 -11.98 -9.71
C CYS A 52 3.16 -13.26 -8.88
N GLU A 53 3.72 -13.33 -7.67
CA GLU A 53 3.72 -14.55 -6.85
C GLU A 53 2.30 -15.10 -6.63
N GLY A 54 2.12 -16.40 -6.94
CA GLY A 54 0.84 -17.10 -6.76
C GLY A 54 -0.26 -16.70 -7.75
N LEU A 55 0.03 -15.89 -8.79
CA LEU A 55 -0.91 -15.55 -9.85
C LEU A 55 -0.72 -16.48 -11.05
N THR A 56 -1.81 -17.09 -11.52
CA THR A 56 -1.80 -17.94 -12.72
C THR A 56 -1.94 -17.09 -13.99
N GLY A 57 -1.24 -17.45 -15.07
CA GLY A 57 -1.31 -16.77 -16.36
C GLY A 57 -0.65 -15.39 -16.36
N VAL A 58 0.25 -15.10 -15.41
CA VAL A 58 1.01 -13.86 -15.30
C VAL A 58 2.49 -14.16 -15.45
N SER A 59 3.21 -13.38 -16.27
CA SER A 59 4.64 -13.50 -16.51
C SER A 59 5.35 -12.23 -16.06
N SER A 60 6.26 -12.36 -15.09
CA SER A 60 7.13 -11.26 -14.64
C SER A 60 7.99 -10.73 -15.78
N SER A 61 8.53 -11.62 -16.61
CA SER A 61 9.36 -11.25 -17.76
C SER A 61 8.62 -10.38 -18.78
N GLN A 62 7.33 -10.62 -19.03
CA GLN A 62 6.54 -9.77 -19.94
C GLN A 62 6.36 -8.35 -19.38
N ILE A 63 6.11 -8.22 -18.07
CA ILE A 63 6.02 -6.91 -17.42
C ILE A 63 7.35 -6.18 -17.54
N GLU A 64 8.46 -6.87 -17.27
CA GLU A 64 9.82 -6.30 -17.33
C GLU A 64 10.20 -5.87 -18.75
N MET A 65 9.90 -6.68 -19.76
CA MET A 65 10.16 -6.34 -21.16
C MET A 65 9.40 -5.07 -21.59
N ASN A 66 8.11 -4.99 -21.26
CA ASN A 66 7.32 -3.80 -21.56
C ASN A 66 7.81 -2.55 -20.79
N ALA A 67 8.34 -2.74 -19.59
CA ALA A 67 8.87 -1.66 -18.77
C ALA A 67 10.25 -1.17 -19.25
N ASN A 68 11.16 -2.10 -19.58
CA ASN A 68 12.55 -1.78 -19.94
C ASN A 68 12.67 -0.82 -21.12
N ILE A 69 11.77 -0.90 -22.10
CA ILE A 69 11.73 -0.01 -23.27
C ILE A 69 11.47 1.46 -22.86
N GLN A 70 10.92 1.70 -21.69
CA GLN A 70 10.49 3.03 -21.21
C GLN A 70 11.51 3.66 -20.25
N PHE A 71 12.57 2.94 -19.84
CA PHE A 71 13.56 3.48 -18.91
C PHE A 71 14.57 4.39 -19.61
N TYR A 72 14.86 5.54 -18.99
CA TYR A 72 15.83 6.51 -19.49
C TYR A 72 16.73 7.02 -18.35
N ASP A 73 17.85 7.62 -18.71
CA ASP A 73 18.83 8.15 -17.74
C ASP A 73 18.24 9.36 -16.97
N GLY A 74 18.44 9.38 -15.65
CA GLY A 74 17.88 10.40 -14.77
C GLY A 74 16.43 10.18 -14.32
N MET A 75 15.78 9.08 -14.74
CA MET A 75 14.41 8.75 -14.35
C MET A 75 14.30 8.60 -12.83
N THR A 76 13.19 9.11 -12.25
CA THR A 76 12.96 8.94 -10.81
C THR A 76 12.54 7.51 -10.46
N THR A 77 12.84 7.06 -9.24
CA THR A 77 12.36 5.74 -8.78
C THR A 77 10.84 5.67 -8.68
N LYS A 78 10.14 6.81 -8.55
CA LYS A 78 8.68 6.89 -8.62
C LYS A 78 8.18 6.64 -10.04
N ASP A 79 8.84 7.22 -11.04
CA ASP A 79 8.47 7.03 -12.45
C ASP A 79 8.73 5.59 -12.89
N ILE A 80 9.83 4.98 -12.45
CA ILE A 80 10.07 3.55 -12.68
C ILE A 80 8.91 2.71 -12.13
N GLN A 81 8.47 2.98 -10.90
CA GLN A 81 7.35 2.26 -10.30
C GLN A 81 6.06 2.47 -11.11
N ASN A 82 5.81 3.70 -11.56
CA ASN A 82 4.66 4.01 -12.42
C ASN A 82 4.71 3.26 -13.76
N VAL A 83 5.90 3.14 -14.36
CA VAL A 83 6.09 2.36 -15.60
C VAL A 83 5.80 0.89 -15.34
N LEU A 84 6.29 0.30 -14.25
CA LEU A 84 6.01 -1.10 -13.92
C LEU A 84 4.50 -1.34 -13.72
N VAL A 85 3.81 -0.46 -13.00
CA VAL A 85 2.37 -0.52 -12.80
C VAL A 85 1.63 -0.45 -14.14
N ARG A 86 2.00 0.50 -15.00
CA ARG A 86 1.39 0.67 -16.33
C ARG A 86 1.66 -0.56 -17.21
N SER A 87 2.90 -1.05 -17.25
CA SER A 87 3.26 -2.23 -18.03
C SER A 87 2.49 -3.47 -17.64
N ALA A 88 2.23 -3.67 -16.33
CA ALA A 88 1.37 -4.75 -15.87
C ALA A 88 -0.11 -4.52 -16.23
N ASN A 89 -0.59 -3.27 -16.14
CA ASN A 89 -1.96 -2.92 -16.49
C ASN A 89 -2.25 -3.13 -17.98
N ASP A 90 -1.31 -2.78 -18.85
CA ASP A 90 -1.46 -2.90 -20.31
C ASP A 90 -1.51 -4.36 -20.80
N LEU A 91 -1.09 -5.31 -19.96
CA LEU A 91 -1.18 -6.75 -20.23
C LEU A 91 -2.54 -7.37 -19.81
N ILE A 92 -3.43 -6.60 -19.18
CA ILE A 92 -4.76 -7.08 -18.78
C ILE A 92 -5.58 -7.37 -20.05
N SER A 93 -6.06 -8.60 -20.18
CA SER A 93 -6.92 -9.02 -21.27
C SER A 93 -7.93 -10.05 -20.79
N LEU A 94 -8.86 -10.47 -21.68
CA LEU A 94 -9.80 -11.55 -21.36
C LEU A 94 -9.08 -12.87 -21.11
N ASP A 95 -7.98 -13.14 -21.82
CA ASP A 95 -7.19 -14.36 -21.67
C ASP A 95 -6.27 -14.32 -20.44
N TYR A 96 -5.83 -13.13 -20.05
CA TYR A 96 -4.89 -12.91 -18.94
C TYR A 96 -5.40 -11.88 -17.91
N PRO A 97 -6.57 -12.12 -17.29
CA PRO A 97 -7.19 -11.14 -16.39
C PRO A 97 -6.38 -10.91 -15.09
N ASN A 98 -5.53 -11.86 -14.69
CA ASN A 98 -4.81 -11.79 -13.43
C ASN A 98 -3.70 -10.75 -13.39
N TYR A 99 -3.31 -10.17 -14.54
CA TYR A 99 -2.41 -9.00 -14.53
C TYR A 99 -3.00 -7.80 -13.75
N GLN A 100 -4.33 -7.73 -13.59
CA GLN A 100 -4.96 -6.72 -12.74
C GLN A 100 -4.50 -6.80 -11.27
N TYR A 101 -4.20 -8.00 -10.76
CA TYR A 101 -3.69 -8.19 -9.41
C TYR A 101 -2.20 -7.87 -9.34
N ALA A 102 -1.40 -8.22 -10.34
CA ALA A 102 0.00 -7.83 -10.42
C ALA A 102 0.16 -6.31 -10.45
N ALA A 103 -0.60 -5.62 -11.30
CA ALA A 103 -0.64 -4.16 -11.36
C ALA A 103 -1.06 -3.52 -10.03
N ALA A 104 -2.06 -4.09 -9.33
CA ALA A 104 -2.49 -3.63 -8.02
C ALA A 104 -1.39 -3.82 -6.96
N ARG A 105 -0.70 -4.94 -6.95
CA ARG A 105 0.40 -5.21 -6.00
C ARG A 105 1.58 -4.27 -6.24
N LEU A 106 1.96 -4.02 -7.49
CA LEU A 106 2.98 -3.02 -7.84
C LEU A 106 2.56 -1.61 -7.38
N LEU A 107 1.30 -1.22 -7.58
CA LEU A 107 0.77 0.04 -7.07
C LEU A 107 0.79 0.09 -5.54
N SER A 108 0.44 -1.01 -4.86
CA SER A 108 0.44 -1.09 -3.39
C SER A 108 1.83 -0.84 -2.80
N TYR A 109 2.90 -1.27 -3.48
CA TYR A 109 4.27 -0.97 -3.04
C TYR A 109 4.60 0.51 -3.11
N ASP A 110 4.13 1.22 -4.13
CA ASP A 110 4.31 2.67 -4.24
C ASP A 110 3.53 3.40 -3.14
N VAL A 111 2.24 3.06 -2.99
CA VAL A 111 1.37 3.60 -1.92
C VAL A 111 2.01 3.41 -0.55
N ARG A 112 2.56 2.22 -0.27
CA ARG A 112 3.24 1.94 1.00
C ARG A 112 4.46 2.81 1.20
N LYS A 113 5.35 2.92 0.20
CA LYS A 113 6.54 3.77 0.28
C LYS A 113 6.17 5.24 0.47
N GLU A 114 5.13 5.68 -0.19
CA GLU A 114 4.65 7.05 -0.09
C GLU A 114 4.05 7.33 1.29
N ALA A 115 3.16 6.47 1.76
CA ALA A 115 2.46 6.62 3.03
C ALA A 115 3.37 6.45 4.25
N HIS A 116 4.35 5.55 4.20
CA HIS A 116 5.24 5.26 5.34
C HIS A 116 6.63 5.88 5.22
N GLY A 117 6.98 6.46 4.06
CA GLY A 117 8.31 7.02 3.80
C GLY A 117 9.42 5.98 3.61
N GLN A 118 9.06 4.69 3.63
CA GLN A 118 9.97 3.55 3.53
C GLN A 118 9.24 2.31 3.01
N TYR A 119 9.98 1.24 2.71
CA TYR A 119 9.38 0.00 2.23
C TYR A 119 8.60 -0.74 3.33
N GLU A 120 9.12 -0.74 4.57
CA GLU A 120 8.50 -1.38 5.72
C GLU A 120 7.36 -0.52 6.28
N TYR A 121 6.35 -1.19 6.85
CA TYR A 121 5.27 -0.51 7.54
C TYR A 121 5.75 0.04 8.89
N ILE A 122 5.51 1.33 9.13
CA ILE A 122 5.74 1.91 10.46
C ILE A 122 4.60 1.50 11.42
N PRO A 123 4.86 1.40 12.73
CA PRO A 123 3.81 1.11 13.72
C PRO A 123 2.66 2.11 13.65
N LEU A 124 1.42 1.64 13.79
CA LEU A 124 0.21 2.45 13.66
C LEU A 124 0.23 3.68 14.58
N LEU A 125 0.70 3.56 15.82
CA LEU A 125 0.82 4.69 16.73
C LEU A 125 1.75 5.79 16.16
N LYS A 126 2.87 5.40 15.55
CA LYS A 126 3.80 6.34 14.92
C LYS A 126 3.15 7.03 13.73
N LEU A 127 2.39 6.28 12.92
CA LEU A 127 1.62 6.79 11.79
C LEU A 127 0.58 7.83 12.26
N ILE A 128 -0.23 7.50 13.26
CA ILE A 128 -1.24 8.38 13.84
C ILE A 128 -0.61 9.69 14.34
N LEU A 129 0.44 9.60 15.16
CA LEU A 129 1.10 10.78 15.71
C LEU A 129 1.70 11.68 14.63
N ARG A 130 2.29 11.10 13.58
CA ARG A 130 2.78 11.85 12.43
C ARG A 130 1.64 12.56 11.70
N ASN A 131 0.57 11.84 11.40
CA ASN A 131 -0.54 12.36 10.62
C ASN A 131 -1.36 13.41 11.38
N ILE A 132 -1.45 13.31 12.72
CA ILE A 132 -2.00 14.38 13.58
C ILE A 132 -1.13 15.64 13.51
N ARG A 133 0.21 15.49 13.60
CA ARG A 133 1.15 16.62 13.50
C ARG A 133 1.05 17.33 12.15
N LEU A 134 0.79 16.58 11.08
CA LEU A 134 0.56 17.10 9.72
C LEU A 134 -0.84 17.70 9.54
N GLY A 135 -1.72 17.61 10.54
CA GLY A 135 -3.09 18.11 10.46
C GLY A 135 -4.04 17.29 9.58
N VAL A 136 -3.63 16.08 9.16
CA VAL A 136 -4.42 15.22 8.26
C VAL A 136 -5.27 14.18 9.01
N TYR A 137 -4.94 13.86 10.26
CA TYR A 137 -5.77 13.06 11.16
C TYR A 137 -6.34 13.90 12.31
N ASP A 138 -7.56 13.58 12.74
CA ASP A 138 -8.18 14.17 13.93
C ASP A 138 -7.45 13.71 15.19
N LYS A 139 -7.04 14.68 16.02
CA LYS A 139 -6.34 14.42 17.30
C LYS A 139 -7.22 13.73 18.34
N GLY A 140 -8.56 13.86 18.25
CA GLY A 140 -9.51 13.29 19.21
C GLY A 140 -9.40 11.78 19.37
N ILE A 141 -8.77 11.08 18.43
CA ILE A 141 -8.52 9.63 18.57
C ILE A 141 -7.61 9.31 19.77
N LEU A 142 -6.69 10.21 20.13
CA LEU A 142 -5.78 10.05 21.29
C LEU A 142 -6.47 10.30 22.62
N ASP A 143 -7.60 11.01 22.63
CA ASP A 143 -8.42 11.22 23.82
C ASP A 143 -9.29 10.00 24.13
N LYS A 144 -9.60 9.21 23.09
CA LYS A 144 -10.47 8.05 23.19
C LYS A 144 -9.72 6.74 23.44
N TYR A 145 -8.52 6.59 22.92
CA TYR A 145 -7.73 5.36 23.02
C TYR A 145 -6.36 5.60 23.62
N ASN A 146 -6.00 4.80 24.58
CA ASN A 146 -4.65 4.81 25.15
C ASN A 146 -3.65 4.13 24.19
N LYS A 147 -2.35 4.34 24.48
CA LYS A 147 -1.26 3.80 23.63
C LYS A 147 -1.27 2.28 23.53
N THR A 148 -1.74 1.57 24.56
CA THR A 148 -1.79 0.10 24.58
C THR A 148 -2.89 -0.40 23.63
N GLU A 149 -4.05 0.24 23.63
CA GLU A 149 -5.14 -0.08 22.71
C GLU A 149 -4.73 0.16 21.25
N ILE A 150 -4.07 1.28 20.95
CA ILE A 150 -3.58 1.57 19.59
C ILE A 150 -2.52 0.53 19.16
N LYS A 151 -1.61 0.12 20.06
CA LYS A 151 -0.67 -0.96 19.76
C LYS A 151 -1.39 -2.27 19.48
N LYS A 152 -2.50 -2.55 20.15
CA LYS A 152 -3.33 -3.73 19.89
C LYS A 152 -4.00 -3.65 18.52
N PHE A 153 -4.48 -2.49 18.08
CA PHE A 153 -4.98 -2.29 16.71
C PHE A 153 -3.91 -2.65 15.69
N ASN A 154 -2.67 -2.22 15.90
CA ASN A 154 -1.57 -2.56 15.00
C ASN A 154 -1.37 -4.07 14.82
N THR A 155 -1.63 -4.88 15.85
CA THR A 155 -1.54 -6.35 15.75
C THR A 155 -2.69 -6.99 14.99
N TRP A 156 -3.80 -6.30 14.82
CA TRP A 156 -4.96 -6.78 14.07
C TRP A 156 -4.92 -6.44 12.59
N ILE A 157 -4.07 -5.47 12.19
CA ILE A 157 -3.95 -5.07 10.79
C ILE A 157 -3.39 -6.23 9.97
N ARG A 158 -4.12 -6.61 8.92
CA ARG A 158 -3.83 -7.71 8.00
C ARG A 158 -3.42 -7.15 6.64
N ARG A 159 -2.12 -6.89 6.48
CA ARG A 159 -1.53 -6.31 5.27
C ARG A 159 -1.70 -7.21 4.04
N ASP A 160 -1.79 -8.52 4.23
CA ASP A 160 -2.05 -9.51 3.19
C ASP A 160 -3.40 -9.32 2.47
N ARG A 161 -4.35 -8.62 3.10
CA ARG A 161 -5.64 -8.32 2.47
C ARG A 161 -5.51 -7.36 1.28
N ASP A 162 -4.46 -6.53 1.24
CA ASP A 162 -4.20 -5.63 0.12
C ASP A 162 -3.81 -6.38 -1.16
N LEU A 163 -3.34 -7.64 -1.06
CA LEU A 163 -3.01 -8.49 -2.21
C LEU A 163 -4.24 -8.91 -3.03
N LYS A 164 -5.45 -8.71 -2.51
CA LYS A 164 -6.72 -9.08 -3.16
C LYS A 164 -7.34 -7.94 -3.99
N PHE A 165 -6.77 -6.74 -3.94
CA PHE A 165 -7.28 -5.64 -4.77
C PHE A 165 -7.03 -5.91 -6.25
N THR A 166 -8.02 -5.55 -7.07
CA THR A 166 -7.81 -5.31 -8.49
C THR A 166 -7.16 -3.94 -8.68
N TYR A 167 -6.50 -3.71 -9.80
CA TYR A 167 -5.88 -2.42 -10.11
C TYR A 167 -6.89 -1.26 -10.04
N ALA A 168 -8.03 -1.40 -10.71
CA ALA A 168 -9.08 -0.38 -10.70
C ALA A 168 -9.63 -0.11 -9.29
N GLY A 169 -9.83 -1.17 -8.48
CA GLY A 169 -10.30 -1.03 -7.11
C GLY A 169 -9.29 -0.29 -6.23
N LEU A 170 -8.02 -0.63 -6.31
CA LEU A 170 -6.98 0.05 -5.54
C LEU A 170 -6.78 1.51 -5.99
N ARG A 171 -6.81 1.78 -7.31
CA ARG A 171 -6.78 3.15 -7.83
C ARG A 171 -7.92 3.99 -7.28
N GLN A 172 -9.15 3.46 -7.29
CA GLN A 172 -10.30 4.17 -6.72
C GLN A 172 -10.10 4.49 -5.24
N ILE A 173 -9.54 3.56 -4.47
CA ILE A 173 -9.24 3.79 -3.04
C ILE A 173 -8.19 4.89 -2.89
N CYS A 174 -7.10 4.84 -3.64
CA CYS A 174 -6.05 5.85 -3.60
C CYS A 174 -6.58 7.24 -3.99
N ASP A 175 -7.34 7.32 -5.07
CA ASP A 175 -7.75 8.60 -5.64
C ASP A 175 -8.87 9.27 -4.84
N LYS A 176 -9.73 8.48 -4.18
CA LYS A 176 -10.94 9.02 -3.53
C LYS A 176 -10.94 8.96 -2.01
N TYR A 177 -10.32 7.93 -1.41
CA TYR A 177 -10.59 7.60 -0.02
C TYR A 177 -9.39 7.70 0.92
N LEU A 178 -8.17 7.42 0.44
CA LEU A 178 -6.98 7.60 1.25
C LEU A 178 -6.78 9.09 1.58
N VAL A 179 -6.35 9.33 2.82
CA VAL A 179 -5.96 10.67 3.22
C VAL A 179 -4.73 11.10 2.44
N GLN A 180 -4.85 12.23 1.75
CA GLN A 180 -3.83 12.75 0.84
C GLN A 180 -3.82 14.27 0.81
N ASP A 181 -2.70 14.83 0.42
CA ASP A 181 -2.61 16.22 -0.02
C ASP A 181 -3.12 16.29 -1.46
N ARG A 182 -4.23 16.98 -1.68
CA ARG A 182 -4.87 17.11 -3.00
C ARG A 182 -4.05 17.92 -4.00
N SER A 183 -3.14 18.77 -3.53
CA SER A 183 -2.31 19.61 -4.39
C SER A 183 -1.11 18.83 -4.96
N THR A 184 -0.54 17.92 -4.16
CA THR A 184 0.66 17.17 -4.52
C THR A 184 0.37 15.70 -4.86
N GLY A 185 -0.79 15.18 -4.45
CA GLY A 185 -1.14 13.76 -4.53
C GLY A 185 -0.46 12.90 -3.46
N GLN A 186 0.26 13.51 -2.49
CA GLN A 186 0.96 12.78 -1.43
C GLN A 186 -0.02 12.00 -0.57
N LEU A 187 0.15 10.67 -0.49
CA LEU A 187 -0.63 9.78 0.37
C LEU A 187 -0.02 9.69 1.78
N TYR A 188 -0.88 9.62 2.80
CA TYR A 188 -0.46 9.57 4.20
C TYR A 188 -0.81 8.27 4.92
N GLU A 189 -1.49 7.35 4.26
CA GLU A 189 -1.91 6.06 4.80
C GLU A 189 -2.06 5.02 3.69
N THR A 190 -2.07 3.73 4.07
CA THR A 190 -2.40 2.62 3.17
C THR A 190 -3.85 2.17 3.39
N PRO A 191 -4.43 1.33 2.49
CA PRO A 191 -5.82 0.87 2.66
C PRO A 191 -6.10 0.23 4.02
N GLN A 192 -5.18 -0.60 4.53
CA GLN A 192 -5.38 -1.25 5.82
C GLN A 192 -5.26 -0.30 7.00
N ASP A 193 -4.44 0.76 6.90
CA ASP A 193 -4.41 1.83 7.90
C ASP A 193 -5.74 2.59 7.89
N MET A 194 -6.24 2.95 6.70
CA MET A 194 -7.54 3.59 6.52
C MET A 194 -8.67 2.79 7.19
N TYR A 195 -8.78 1.51 6.87
CA TYR A 195 -9.84 0.65 7.42
C TYR A 195 -9.76 0.54 8.94
N MET A 196 -8.56 0.41 9.51
CA MET A 196 -8.38 0.36 10.95
C MET A 196 -8.78 1.69 11.60
N MET A 197 -8.38 2.81 11.02
CA MET A 197 -8.70 4.14 11.56
C MET A 197 -10.19 4.46 11.44
N ILE A 198 -10.86 4.04 10.37
CA ILE A 198 -12.31 4.15 10.25
C ILE A 198 -12.99 3.37 11.37
N ALA A 199 -12.62 2.10 11.54
CA ALA A 199 -13.20 1.26 12.60
C ALA A 199 -12.97 1.86 13.99
N ALA A 200 -11.74 2.29 14.29
CA ALA A 200 -11.43 2.90 15.57
C ALA A 200 -12.25 4.18 15.82
N THR A 201 -12.39 5.03 14.81
CA THR A 201 -13.11 6.31 14.97
C THR A 201 -14.62 6.10 15.15
N LEU A 202 -15.24 5.18 14.39
CA LEU A 202 -16.68 4.93 14.48
C LEU A 202 -17.11 4.36 15.83
N PHE A 203 -16.27 3.59 16.49
CA PHE A 203 -16.58 2.97 17.78
C PHE A 203 -15.90 3.67 18.98
N ALA A 204 -15.32 4.86 18.78
CA ALA A 204 -14.59 5.58 19.81
C ALA A 204 -15.43 5.93 21.06
N ASP A 205 -16.73 6.20 20.87
CA ASP A 205 -17.66 6.57 21.94
C ASP A 205 -18.43 5.38 22.54
N TYR A 206 -18.14 4.16 22.07
CA TYR A 206 -18.71 2.95 22.66
C TYR A 206 -18.12 2.67 24.04
N PRO A 207 -18.84 1.94 24.93
CA PRO A 207 -18.33 1.58 26.25
C PRO A 207 -16.96 0.89 26.17
N GLU A 208 -16.04 1.31 27.02
CA GLU A 208 -14.63 0.89 26.99
C GLU A 208 -14.45 -0.64 27.02
N LYS A 209 -15.34 -1.35 27.77
CA LYS A 209 -15.31 -2.81 27.87
C LYS A 209 -15.63 -3.53 26.55
N THR A 210 -16.36 -2.90 25.64
CA THR A 210 -16.89 -3.54 24.42
C THR A 210 -16.33 -2.93 23.14
N ARG A 211 -15.91 -1.65 23.14
CA ARG A 211 -15.48 -0.94 21.93
C ARG A 211 -14.39 -1.68 21.15
N MET A 212 -13.45 -2.30 21.85
CA MET A 212 -12.35 -3.04 21.20
C MET A 212 -12.85 -4.22 20.36
N GLN A 213 -13.90 -4.92 20.81
CA GLN A 213 -14.50 -6.02 20.06
C GLN A 213 -15.20 -5.48 18.78
N TYR A 214 -15.91 -4.37 18.89
CA TYR A 214 -16.58 -3.75 17.74
C TYR A 214 -15.57 -3.21 16.73
N VAL A 215 -14.50 -2.54 17.17
CA VAL A 215 -13.41 -2.10 16.29
C VAL A 215 -12.84 -3.26 15.49
N LYS A 216 -12.50 -4.37 16.18
CA LYS A 216 -11.94 -5.55 15.50
C LYS A 216 -12.91 -6.16 14.50
N LYS A 217 -14.17 -6.39 14.93
CA LYS A 217 -15.21 -6.98 14.10
C LYS A 217 -15.50 -6.13 12.85
N TYR A 218 -15.59 -4.82 13.03
CA TYR A 218 -15.85 -3.89 11.95
C TYR A 218 -14.67 -3.79 10.98
N TYR A 219 -13.44 -3.66 11.51
CA TYR A 219 -12.23 -3.73 10.69
C TYR A 219 -12.18 -5.02 9.84
N ASP A 220 -12.47 -6.17 10.44
CA ASP A 220 -12.49 -7.43 9.72
C ASP A 220 -13.56 -7.45 8.62
N ALA A 221 -14.71 -6.84 8.83
CA ALA A 221 -15.79 -6.78 7.85
C ALA A 221 -15.45 -5.87 6.66
N ILE A 222 -14.98 -4.65 6.92
CA ILE A 222 -14.68 -3.69 5.85
C ILE A 222 -13.42 -4.07 5.06
N SER A 223 -12.37 -4.52 5.74
CA SER A 223 -11.10 -4.87 5.09
C SER A 223 -11.15 -6.19 4.30
N GLN A 224 -12.19 -6.98 4.50
CA GLN A 224 -12.52 -8.16 3.69
C GLN A 224 -13.61 -7.86 2.63
N HIS A 225 -14.01 -6.60 2.47
CA HIS A 225 -15.04 -6.16 1.53
C HIS A 225 -16.41 -6.84 1.73
N LYS A 226 -16.73 -7.25 2.98
CA LYS A 226 -18.02 -7.86 3.33
C LYS A 226 -19.13 -6.84 3.48
N ILE A 227 -18.77 -5.60 3.76
CA ILE A 227 -19.68 -4.46 3.85
C ILE A 227 -19.12 -3.29 3.04
N ASN A 228 -19.99 -2.48 2.49
CA ASN A 228 -19.68 -1.22 1.84
C ASN A 228 -20.01 -0.06 2.78
N ILE A 229 -19.22 1.01 2.68
CA ILE A 229 -19.38 2.18 3.55
C ILE A 229 -19.59 3.41 2.66
N PRO A 230 -20.46 4.36 3.06
CA PRO A 230 -20.65 5.60 2.32
C PRO A 230 -19.36 6.38 2.12
N THR A 231 -19.20 6.95 0.92
CA THR A 231 -18.01 7.74 0.53
C THR A 231 -17.57 8.78 1.57
N PRO A 232 -18.46 9.60 2.17
CA PRO A 232 -18.03 10.60 3.15
C PRO A 232 -17.41 9.99 4.41
N VAL A 233 -17.91 8.84 4.85
CA VAL A 233 -17.34 8.11 6.00
C VAL A 233 -15.96 7.55 5.65
N MET A 234 -15.84 6.92 4.47
CA MET A 234 -14.56 6.39 4.01
C MET A 234 -13.50 7.48 3.85
N ALA A 235 -13.87 8.63 3.31
CA ALA A 235 -12.92 9.72 3.07
C ALA A 235 -12.61 10.55 4.32
N GLY A 236 -13.62 10.81 5.18
CA GLY A 236 -13.57 11.91 6.14
C GLY A 236 -13.55 11.55 7.62
N VAL A 237 -14.08 10.38 8.06
CA VAL A 237 -14.39 10.14 9.47
C VAL A 237 -13.18 10.29 10.42
N ARG A 238 -11.96 9.97 9.95
CA ARG A 238 -10.70 10.03 10.71
C ARG A 238 -9.93 11.34 10.53
N THR A 239 -10.48 12.26 9.73
CA THR A 239 -9.86 13.57 9.43
C THR A 239 -10.50 14.68 10.27
N PRO A 240 -9.87 15.86 10.39
CA PRO A 240 -10.48 17.03 11.03
C PRO A 240 -11.72 17.54 10.28
N ILE A 241 -11.84 17.24 8.98
CA ILE A 241 -12.97 17.66 8.14
C ILE A 241 -14.09 16.65 8.31
N ARG A 242 -15.10 16.99 9.11
CA ARG A 242 -16.25 16.14 9.43
C ARG A 242 -17.46 16.53 8.59
N GLN A 243 -17.36 16.35 7.28
CA GLN A 243 -18.48 16.61 6.37
C GLN A 243 -18.97 15.26 5.79
N PHE A 244 -20.17 14.85 6.20
CA PHE A 244 -20.69 13.51 5.90
C PHE A 244 -21.87 13.51 4.92
N ALA A 245 -22.22 14.64 4.32
CA ALA A 245 -23.19 14.72 3.25
C ALA A 245 -22.58 14.25 1.93
N SER A 246 -23.23 13.33 1.22
CA SER A 246 -22.76 12.80 -0.06
C SER A 246 -23.52 13.33 -1.27
N CYS A 247 -24.75 13.83 -1.06
CA CYS A 247 -25.57 14.45 -2.10
C CYS A 247 -26.10 15.76 -1.53
N VAL A 248 -25.68 16.87 -2.12
CA VAL A 248 -26.16 18.21 -1.81
C VAL A 248 -26.70 18.80 -3.10
#